data_bb108e2d9ae78c64fd5770809bf670e5
#
_entry.id   bb108e2d9ae78c64fd5770809bf670e5
#
_cell.length_a   1.000
_cell.length_b   1.000
_cell.length_c   1.000
_cell.angle_alpha   90.00
_cell.angle_beta   90.00
_cell.angle_gamma   90.00
#
_symmetry.space_group_name_H-M   'P 1'
#
loop_
_entity.id
_entity.type
_entity.pdbx_description
1 polymer ?
#
loop_
_entity_poly.entity_id
_entity_poly.type
_entity_poly.pdbx_seq_one_letter_code
_entity_poly.pdbx_strand_id
1 'polypeptide(L)'
;MRKPFGFLRPVDLLLTVYLVILTLILLIFGKGSSSFYSLVFLNLIFILAVISFSFLREKVISNVLRFCLAVFPLIAAIYLYKEAGRMVHIFYPGWHDNLIINFEMSLFGILPNFWLERFFSPAATEILMFAYFIYLPMIPFLCIYFYFKINPEALDQFLFPLILAYSICFLGFFIFPAASPRFVLDGGRELQGFIFRKIMLYIEGNGQFQGGSFPSAHCAAGTVMIFLSYRFDKRLFAFVCPIILLFFLATVYGRYHYFSDVLAGILIGVASVYLSGRLSKHVGATLRVAPYK
;
A
#
# COMPACT_ATOMS: atom_id res chain seq x y z
N MET A 1 10.94 -2.86 35.68
CA MET A 1 11.76 -3.52 34.62
C MET A 1 11.32 -3.01 33.26
N ARG A 2 12.17 -2.34 32.52
CA ARG A 2 11.88 -1.96 31.10
C ARG A 2 11.77 -3.27 30.30
N LYS A 3 10.68 -3.44 29.55
CA LYS A 3 10.54 -4.59 28.64
C LYS A 3 11.73 -4.61 27.66
N PRO A 4 12.35 -5.74 27.37
CA PRO A 4 13.59 -5.81 26.56
C PRO A 4 13.51 -5.18 25.17
N PHE A 5 12.33 -4.97 24.62
CA PHE A 5 12.09 -4.32 23.32
C PHE A 5 11.13 -3.11 23.42
N GLY A 6 11.10 -2.41 24.59
CA GLY A 6 10.19 -1.30 24.83
C GLY A 6 10.39 -0.07 23.94
N PHE A 7 11.47 -0.02 23.15
CA PHE A 7 11.77 1.03 22.20
C PHE A 7 11.16 0.80 20.80
N LEU A 8 10.70 -0.44 20.49
CA LEU A 8 10.04 -0.75 19.21
C LEU A 8 8.57 -0.35 19.28
N ARG A 9 8.13 0.44 18.29
CA ARG A 9 6.70 0.70 18.08
C ARG A 9 6.02 -0.57 17.52
N PRO A 10 4.70 -0.69 17.62
CA PRO A 10 3.96 -1.78 16.97
C PRO A 10 4.25 -1.90 15.46
N VAL A 11 4.41 -0.77 14.75
CA VAL A 11 4.74 -0.77 13.32
C VAL A 11 6.17 -1.29 13.04
N ASP A 12 7.14 -0.96 13.91
CA ASP A 12 8.52 -1.42 13.78
C ASP A 12 8.61 -2.94 14.01
N LEU A 13 7.85 -3.46 14.98
CA LEU A 13 7.74 -4.89 15.24
C LEU A 13 7.05 -5.63 14.09
N LEU A 14 5.93 -5.09 13.58
CA LEU A 14 5.21 -5.65 12.44
C LEU A 14 6.14 -5.78 11.22
N LEU A 15 6.86 -4.71 10.90
CA LEU A 15 7.79 -4.68 9.77
C LEU A 15 8.93 -5.68 9.95
N THR A 16 9.49 -5.77 11.16
CA THR A 16 10.55 -6.75 11.48
C THR A 16 10.04 -8.19 11.29
N VAL A 17 8.86 -8.51 11.84
CA VAL A 17 8.25 -9.84 11.70
C VAL A 17 7.98 -10.15 10.22
N TYR A 18 7.47 -9.18 9.46
CA TYR A 18 7.20 -9.35 8.04
C TYR A 18 8.49 -9.64 7.24
N LEU A 19 9.57 -8.88 7.47
CA LEU A 19 10.87 -9.10 6.84
C LEU A 19 11.46 -10.48 7.20
N VAL A 20 11.28 -10.94 8.43
CA VAL A 20 11.68 -12.30 8.85
C VAL A 20 10.88 -13.34 8.09
N ILE A 21 9.55 -13.18 7.97
CA ILE A 21 8.69 -14.09 7.20
C ILE A 21 9.17 -14.16 5.73
N LEU A 22 9.40 -13.00 5.09
CA LEU A 22 9.89 -12.97 3.70
C LEU A 22 11.25 -13.65 3.56
N THR A 23 12.16 -13.43 4.52
CA THR A 23 13.47 -14.10 4.52
C THR A 23 13.31 -15.61 4.63
N LEU A 24 12.41 -16.10 5.50
CA LEU A 24 12.12 -17.54 5.61
C LEU A 24 11.53 -18.11 4.32
N ILE A 25 10.59 -17.40 3.68
CA ILE A 25 10.03 -17.79 2.38
C ILE A 25 11.15 -17.91 1.33
N LEU A 26 12.04 -16.92 1.26
CA LEU A 26 13.20 -16.96 0.34
C LEU A 26 14.11 -18.14 0.64
N LEU A 27 14.45 -18.42 1.90
CA LEU A 27 15.33 -19.51 2.28
C LEU A 27 14.75 -20.89 1.92
N ILE A 28 13.42 -21.04 1.97
CA ILE A 28 12.74 -22.31 1.67
C ILE A 28 12.51 -22.46 0.16
N PHE A 29 11.99 -21.42 -0.50
CA PHE A 29 11.49 -21.50 -1.87
C PHE A 29 12.33 -20.72 -2.90
N GLY A 30 13.18 -19.79 -2.48
CA GLY A 30 13.83 -18.82 -3.35
C GLY A 30 15.22 -19.22 -3.89
N LYS A 31 15.77 -20.38 -3.51
CA LYS A 31 17.17 -20.78 -3.81
C LYS A 31 17.50 -20.83 -5.31
N GLY A 32 16.52 -21.01 -6.19
CA GLY A 32 16.68 -20.98 -7.65
C GLY A 32 16.63 -19.60 -8.29
N SER A 33 16.29 -18.56 -7.52
CA SER A 33 16.19 -17.18 -8.03
C SER A 33 17.56 -16.52 -8.14
N SER A 34 17.83 -15.84 -9.26
CA SER A 34 19.03 -15.01 -9.43
C SER A 34 19.15 -13.87 -8.39
N SER A 35 18.02 -13.45 -7.81
CA SER A 35 17.96 -12.41 -6.80
C SER A 35 18.06 -12.91 -5.35
N PHE A 36 18.16 -14.22 -5.13
CA PHE A 36 18.11 -14.84 -3.79
C PHE A 36 19.03 -14.19 -2.77
N TYR A 37 20.35 -14.21 -3.04
CA TYR A 37 21.34 -13.68 -2.09
C TYR A 37 21.17 -12.18 -1.83
N SER A 38 20.85 -11.41 -2.88
CA SER A 38 20.64 -9.96 -2.76
C SER A 38 19.41 -9.63 -1.92
N LEU A 39 18.30 -10.36 -2.07
CA LEU A 39 17.07 -10.15 -1.29
C LEU A 39 17.28 -10.54 0.17
N VAL A 40 17.87 -11.70 0.45
CA VAL A 40 18.20 -12.11 1.83
C VAL A 40 19.11 -11.09 2.51
N PHE A 41 20.15 -10.63 1.83
CA PHE A 41 21.07 -9.62 2.36
C PHE A 41 20.37 -8.28 2.64
N LEU A 42 19.54 -7.81 1.72
CA LEU A 42 18.78 -6.57 1.89
C LEU A 42 17.76 -6.68 3.02
N ASN A 43 17.06 -7.81 3.16
CA ASN A 43 16.13 -8.03 4.27
C ASN A 43 16.85 -7.92 5.63
N LEU A 44 18.04 -8.51 5.75
CA LEU A 44 18.84 -8.38 6.97
C LEU A 44 19.26 -6.92 7.24
N ILE A 45 19.67 -6.18 6.20
CA ILE A 45 19.96 -4.74 6.32
C ILE A 45 18.73 -3.97 6.79
N PHE A 46 17.55 -4.21 6.21
CA PHE A 46 16.32 -3.51 6.61
C PHE A 46 15.91 -3.87 8.04
N ILE A 47 16.05 -5.13 8.48
CA ILE A 47 15.80 -5.53 9.87
C ILE A 47 16.74 -4.76 10.82
N LEU A 48 18.03 -4.72 10.52
CA LEU A 48 19.00 -3.96 11.32
C LEU A 48 18.68 -2.46 11.33
N ALA A 49 18.27 -1.89 10.18
CA ALA A 49 17.90 -0.49 10.08
C ALA A 49 16.65 -0.16 10.91
N VAL A 50 15.59 -1.01 10.88
CA VAL A 50 14.40 -0.84 11.71
C VAL A 50 14.76 -0.79 13.19
N ILE A 51 15.56 -1.76 13.66
CA ILE A 51 15.98 -1.85 15.06
C ILE A 51 16.83 -0.63 15.45
N SER A 52 17.82 -0.28 14.62
CA SER A 52 18.73 0.85 14.88
C SER A 52 17.99 2.19 14.90
N PHE A 53 17.10 2.43 13.93
CA PHE A 53 16.35 3.69 13.85
C PHE A 53 15.30 3.81 14.96
N SER A 54 14.69 2.71 15.38
CA SER A 54 13.81 2.70 16.56
C SER A 54 14.56 3.07 17.83
N PHE A 55 15.76 2.56 18.02
CA PHE A 55 16.62 2.89 19.16
C PHE A 55 17.12 4.35 19.12
N LEU A 56 17.58 4.81 17.95
CA LEU A 56 18.05 6.20 17.76
C LEU A 56 16.93 7.22 17.97
N ARG A 57 15.70 6.92 17.54
CA ARG A 57 14.54 7.79 17.68
C ARG A 57 14.28 8.21 19.14
N GLU A 58 14.50 7.30 20.10
CA GLU A 58 14.33 7.65 21.51
C GLU A 58 15.41 8.59 22.07
N LYS A 59 16.60 8.62 21.44
CA LYS A 59 17.73 9.42 21.87
C LYS A 59 17.80 10.80 21.22
N VAL A 60 17.12 10.98 20.08
CA VAL A 60 17.19 12.21 19.30
C VAL A 60 16.31 13.30 19.90
N ILE A 61 16.87 14.50 20.09
CA ILE A 61 16.18 15.68 20.61
C ILE A 61 15.41 16.42 19.51
N SER A 62 15.96 16.51 18.30
CA SER A 62 15.33 17.20 17.17
C SER A 62 14.03 16.50 16.72
N ASN A 63 12.91 17.24 16.73
CA ASN A 63 11.62 16.73 16.27
C ASN A 63 11.62 16.33 14.79
N VAL A 64 12.36 17.07 13.94
CA VAL A 64 12.47 16.78 12.51
C VAL A 64 13.21 15.45 12.30
N LEU A 65 14.35 15.26 12.97
CA LEU A 65 15.11 14.02 12.86
C LEU A 65 14.32 12.84 13.44
N ARG A 66 13.59 13.05 14.54
CA ARG A 66 12.69 12.04 15.11
C ARG A 66 11.59 11.66 14.12
N PHE A 67 11.01 12.62 13.40
CA PHE A 67 10.05 12.37 12.33
C PHE A 67 10.68 11.57 11.19
N CYS A 68 11.86 11.94 10.70
CA CYS A 68 12.56 11.20 9.63
C CYS A 68 12.80 9.73 10.01
N LEU A 69 13.19 9.47 11.26
CA LEU A 69 13.34 8.11 11.78
C LEU A 69 11.98 7.39 11.94
N ALA A 70 10.93 8.14 12.30
CA ALA A 70 9.59 7.58 12.50
C ALA A 70 8.92 7.14 11.19
N VAL A 71 9.20 7.79 10.06
CA VAL A 71 8.62 7.44 8.75
C VAL A 71 9.39 6.36 7.99
N PHE A 72 10.48 5.84 8.55
CA PHE A 72 11.27 4.78 7.92
C PHE A 72 10.45 3.56 7.44
N PRO A 73 9.37 3.12 8.13
CA PRO A 73 8.51 2.05 7.64
C PRO A 73 7.93 2.30 6.24
N LEU A 74 7.73 3.56 5.81
CA LEU A 74 7.31 3.87 4.43
C LEU A 74 8.44 3.62 3.42
N ILE A 75 9.68 3.96 3.77
CA ILE A 75 10.85 3.68 2.93
C ILE A 75 11.01 2.17 2.76
N ALA A 76 10.84 1.43 3.86
CA ALA A 76 10.85 -0.01 3.82
C ALA A 76 9.69 -0.59 2.97
N ALA A 77 8.50 0.01 3.01
CA ALA A 77 7.38 -0.42 2.17
C ALA A 77 7.66 -0.27 0.66
N ILE A 78 8.39 0.79 0.25
CA ILE A 78 8.84 0.96 -1.15
C ILE A 78 9.81 -0.18 -1.54
N TYR A 79 10.74 -0.52 -0.65
CA TYR A 79 11.62 -1.67 -0.86
C TYR A 79 10.83 -2.98 -0.97
N LEU A 80 9.91 -3.22 -0.03
CA LEU A 80 9.07 -4.43 0.00
C LEU A 80 8.20 -4.57 -1.25
N TYR A 81 7.70 -3.47 -1.81
CA TYR A 81 6.99 -3.49 -3.09
C TYR A 81 7.89 -4.00 -4.24
N LYS A 82 9.13 -3.50 -4.31
CA LYS A 82 10.10 -3.95 -5.33
C LYS A 82 10.53 -5.41 -5.11
N GLU A 83 10.69 -5.82 -3.87
CA GLU A 83 10.98 -7.21 -3.50
C GLU A 83 9.83 -8.12 -3.92
N ALA A 84 8.57 -7.70 -3.65
CA ALA A 84 7.38 -8.43 -4.06
C ALA A 84 7.36 -8.71 -5.57
N GLY A 85 7.75 -7.73 -6.39
CA GLY A 85 7.85 -7.92 -7.84
C GLY A 85 8.87 -8.98 -8.26
N ARG A 86 9.95 -9.13 -7.50
CA ARG A 86 10.96 -10.18 -7.76
C ARG A 86 10.56 -11.56 -7.25
N MET A 87 9.60 -11.61 -6.34
CA MET A 87 9.14 -12.83 -5.68
C MET A 87 7.76 -13.31 -6.19
N VAL A 88 7.12 -12.58 -7.09
CA VAL A 88 5.72 -12.82 -7.50
C VAL A 88 5.45 -14.27 -7.92
N HIS A 89 6.40 -14.92 -8.56
CA HIS A 89 6.31 -16.32 -9.01
C HIS A 89 6.98 -17.33 -8.08
N ILE A 90 7.24 -16.97 -6.81
CA ILE A 90 7.95 -17.85 -5.88
C ILE A 90 7.16 -19.12 -5.55
N PHE A 91 5.82 -19.07 -5.59
CA PHE A 91 4.95 -20.21 -5.34
C PHE A 91 4.27 -20.75 -6.59
N TYR A 92 4.00 -19.89 -7.57
CA TYR A 92 3.26 -20.26 -8.78
C TYR A 92 3.84 -19.56 -10.01
N PRO A 93 4.22 -20.29 -11.06
CA PRO A 93 4.93 -19.73 -12.23
C PRO A 93 4.03 -19.04 -13.25
N GLY A 94 2.72 -19.04 -13.06
CA GLY A 94 1.74 -18.46 -13.99
C GLY A 94 0.97 -17.28 -13.42
N TRP A 95 -0.10 -16.90 -14.12
CA TRP A 95 -0.98 -15.79 -13.78
C TRP A 95 -2.40 -16.29 -13.52
N HIS A 96 -3.08 -15.68 -12.55
CA HIS A 96 -4.46 -15.99 -12.21
C HIS A 96 -5.48 -15.01 -12.79
N ASP A 97 -5.08 -14.13 -13.71
CA ASP A 97 -5.97 -13.13 -14.33
C ASP A 97 -7.23 -13.76 -14.93
N ASN A 98 -7.12 -14.93 -15.60
CA ASN A 98 -8.28 -15.61 -16.16
C ASN A 98 -9.34 -15.99 -15.10
N LEU A 99 -8.93 -16.28 -13.86
CA LEU A 99 -9.90 -16.54 -12.78
C LEU A 99 -10.65 -15.27 -12.40
N ILE A 100 -9.96 -14.12 -12.33
CA ILE A 100 -10.58 -12.83 -12.04
C ILE A 100 -11.52 -12.43 -13.19
N ILE A 101 -11.05 -12.55 -14.43
CA ILE A 101 -11.85 -12.24 -15.64
C ILE A 101 -13.13 -13.07 -15.66
N ASN A 102 -13.04 -14.38 -15.49
CA ASN A 102 -14.20 -15.26 -15.48
C ASN A 102 -15.16 -14.95 -14.33
N PHE A 103 -14.65 -14.63 -13.15
CA PHE A 103 -15.45 -14.21 -12.01
C PHE A 103 -16.20 -12.91 -12.30
N GLU A 104 -15.53 -11.87 -12.78
CA GLU A 104 -16.16 -10.59 -13.10
C GLU A 104 -17.16 -10.72 -14.26
N MET A 105 -16.83 -11.49 -15.29
CA MET A 105 -17.75 -11.77 -16.38
C MET A 105 -19.01 -12.53 -15.91
N SER A 106 -18.87 -13.45 -14.96
CA SER A 106 -20.03 -14.17 -14.41
C SER A 106 -20.95 -13.27 -13.57
N LEU A 107 -20.39 -12.24 -12.91
CA LEU A 107 -21.14 -11.29 -12.09
C LEU A 107 -21.81 -10.18 -12.91
N PHE A 108 -21.09 -9.62 -13.87
CA PHE A 108 -21.49 -8.40 -14.55
C PHE A 108 -21.87 -8.58 -16.01
N GLY A 109 -21.57 -9.74 -16.61
CA GLY A 109 -21.78 -10.01 -18.05
C GLY A 109 -20.82 -9.24 -18.97
N ILE A 110 -20.05 -8.30 -18.41
CA ILE A 110 -19.02 -7.51 -19.08
C ILE A 110 -17.95 -7.14 -18.05
N LEU A 111 -16.68 -7.07 -18.45
CA LEU A 111 -15.64 -6.57 -17.55
C LEU A 111 -15.86 -5.11 -17.21
N PRO A 112 -15.83 -4.71 -15.93
CA PRO A 112 -15.96 -3.31 -15.51
C PRO A 112 -14.96 -2.37 -16.21
N ASN A 113 -13.75 -2.84 -16.52
CA ASN A 113 -12.77 -2.09 -17.29
C ASN A 113 -13.29 -1.70 -18.67
N PHE A 114 -13.90 -2.64 -19.42
CA PHE A 114 -14.50 -2.37 -20.74
C PHE A 114 -15.83 -1.59 -20.63
N TRP A 115 -16.60 -1.83 -19.57
CA TRP A 115 -17.83 -1.07 -19.31
C TRP A 115 -17.54 0.42 -19.14
N LEU A 116 -16.42 0.78 -18.47
CA LEU A 116 -15.99 2.16 -18.23
C LEU A 116 -15.49 2.86 -19.50
N GLU A 117 -15.13 2.14 -20.56
CA GLU A 117 -14.68 2.76 -21.82
C GLU A 117 -15.73 3.65 -22.49
N ARG A 118 -17.02 3.41 -22.20
CA ARG A 118 -18.10 4.28 -22.69
C ARG A 118 -18.00 5.72 -22.17
N PHE A 119 -17.30 5.92 -21.06
CA PHE A 119 -17.06 7.22 -20.44
C PHE A 119 -15.68 7.80 -20.79
N PHE A 120 -14.92 7.17 -21.67
CA PHE A 120 -13.61 7.66 -22.08
C PHE A 120 -13.74 8.99 -22.80
N SER A 121 -13.16 10.03 -22.20
CA SER A 121 -12.98 11.34 -22.79
C SER A 121 -11.68 11.97 -22.26
N PRO A 122 -11.04 12.88 -22.98
CA PRO A 122 -9.83 13.54 -22.50
C PRO A 122 -10.01 14.22 -21.16
N ALA A 123 -11.16 14.87 -20.92
CA ALA A 123 -11.45 15.54 -19.66
C ALA A 123 -11.60 14.55 -18.49
N ALA A 124 -12.38 13.47 -18.66
CA ALA A 124 -12.52 12.43 -17.62
C ALA A 124 -11.19 11.77 -17.32
N THR A 125 -10.40 11.47 -18.36
CA THR A 125 -9.05 10.91 -18.21
C THR A 125 -8.16 11.83 -17.38
N GLU A 126 -8.12 13.13 -17.66
CA GLU A 126 -7.29 14.08 -16.91
C GLU A 126 -7.70 14.15 -15.42
N ILE A 127 -9.00 14.23 -15.12
CA ILE A 127 -9.49 14.27 -13.74
C ILE A 127 -9.10 12.99 -12.99
N LEU A 128 -9.29 11.83 -13.59
CA LEU A 128 -8.98 10.54 -12.96
C LEU A 128 -7.48 10.32 -12.83
N MET A 129 -6.68 10.66 -13.84
CA MET A 129 -5.23 10.57 -13.77
C MET A 129 -4.64 11.60 -12.81
N PHE A 130 -5.23 12.78 -12.65
CA PHE A 130 -4.89 13.71 -11.58
C PHE A 130 -5.13 13.10 -10.19
N ALA A 131 -6.30 12.47 -9.96
CA ALA A 131 -6.58 11.80 -8.69
C ALA A 131 -5.57 10.68 -8.41
N TYR A 132 -5.17 9.92 -9.44
CA TYR A 132 -4.14 8.89 -9.34
C TYR A 132 -2.77 9.50 -9.00
N PHE A 133 -2.39 10.58 -9.68
CA PHE A 133 -1.12 11.27 -9.43
C PHE A 133 -1.04 11.82 -8.01
N ILE A 134 -2.11 12.47 -7.53
CA ILE A 134 -2.17 13.08 -6.19
C ILE A 134 -2.16 12.04 -5.06
N TYR A 135 -2.59 10.81 -5.31
CA TYR A 135 -2.50 9.73 -4.34
C TYR A 135 -1.06 9.50 -3.84
N LEU A 136 -0.05 9.57 -4.71
CA LEU A 136 1.34 9.30 -4.36
C LEU A 136 1.89 10.28 -3.31
N PRO A 137 1.82 11.62 -3.49
CA PRO A 137 2.28 12.59 -2.49
C PRO A 137 1.35 12.69 -1.28
N MET A 138 0.13 12.16 -1.33
CA MET A 138 -0.80 12.21 -0.21
C MET A 138 -0.33 11.39 0.99
N ILE A 139 0.36 10.26 0.79
CA ILE A 139 0.90 9.45 1.88
C ILE A 139 1.93 10.24 2.71
N PRO A 140 3.03 10.77 2.14
CA PRO A 140 3.96 11.58 2.91
C PRO A 140 3.32 12.86 3.46
N PHE A 141 2.38 13.49 2.74
CA PHE A 141 1.61 14.63 3.26
C PHE A 141 0.86 14.26 4.55
N LEU A 142 0.14 13.13 4.57
CA LEU A 142 -0.57 12.67 5.76
C LEU A 142 0.37 12.33 6.90
N CYS A 143 1.56 11.78 6.63
CA CYS A 143 2.56 11.54 7.67
C CYS A 143 3.01 12.85 8.33
N ILE A 144 3.31 13.87 7.52
CA ILE A 144 3.67 15.20 8.01
C ILE A 144 2.51 15.81 8.81
N TYR A 145 1.29 15.74 8.26
CA TYR A 145 0.11 16.28 8.91
C TYR A 145 -0.15 15.63 10.26
N PHE A 146 -0.19 14.29 10.32
CA PHE A 146 -0.44 13.57 11.57
C PHE A 146 0.63 13.83 12.60
N TYR A 147 1.91 13.84 12.22
CA TYR A 147 3.01 14.04 13.16
C TYR A 147 3.07 15.46 13.73
N PHE A 148 3.04 16.47 12.85
CA PHE A 148 3.29 17.86 13.26
C PHE A 148 2.02 18.63 13.60
N LYS A 149 0.87 18.30 12.99
CA LYS A 149 -0.39 19.03 13.21
C LYS A 149 -1.28 18.38 14.27
N ILE A 150 -1.23 17.05 14.39
CA ILE A 150 -1.96 16.31 15.41
C ILE A 150 -1.01 15.97 16.57
N ASN A 151 -0.25 14.90 16.46
CA ASN A 151 0.81 14.48 17.39
C ASN A 151 1.58 13.27 16.82
N PRO A 152 2.77 12.92 17.38
CA PRO A 152 3.52 11.74 16.95
C PRO A 152 2.75 10.41 17.05
N GLU A 153 1.87 10.27 18.04
CA GLU A 153 1.04 9.06 18.22
C GLU A 153 0.03 8.88 17.09
N ALA A 154 -0.48 9.97 16.51
CA ALA A 154 -1.37 9.92 15.35
C ALA A 154 -0.64 9.37 14.10
N LEU A 155 0.64 9.71 13.93
CA LEU A 155 1.48 9.10 12.90
C LEU A 155 1.61 7.59 13.11
N ASP A 156 1.87 7.14 14.34
CA ASP A 156 1.99 5.71 14.65
C ASP A 156 0.67 4.97 14.39
N GLN A 157 -0.46 5.59 14.73
CA GLN A 157 -1.80 5.05 14.46
C GLN A 157 -2.13 5.01 12.96
N PHE A 158 -1.51 5.85 12.14
CA PHE A 158 -1.62 5.83 10.69
C PHE A 158 -0.69 4.78 10.06
N LEU A 159 0.58 4.77 10.48
CA LEU A 159 1.59 3.88 9.87
C LEU A 159 1.29 2.40 10.12
N PHE A 160 0.81 2.04 11.31
CA PHE A 160 0.60 0.63 11.64
C PHE A 160 -0.43 -0.05 10.72
N PRO A 161 -1.69 0.43 10.58
CA PRO A 161 -2.63 -0.16 9.63
C PRO A 161 -2.21 -0.03 8.17
N LEU A 162 -1.48 1.01 7.80
CA LEU A 162 -0.96 1.20 6.46
C LEU A 162 0.08 0.11 6.10
N ILE A 163 1.06 -0.12 6.97
CA ILE A 163 2.08 -1.15 6.75
C ILE A 163 1.46 -2.55 6.85
N LEU A 164 0.47 -2.76 7.74
CA LEU A 164 -0.26 -4.03 7.81
C LEU A 164 -1.01 -4.32 6.50
N ALA A 165 -1.71 -3.32 5.95
CA ALA A 165 -2.42 -3.45 4.69
C ALA A 165 -1.46 -3.78 3.53
N TYR A 166 -0.32 -3.08 3.44
CA TYR A 166 0.72 -3.38 2.46
C TYR A 166 1.28 -4.79 2.62
N SER A 167 1.59 -5.22 3.85
CA SER A 167 2.13 -6.54 4.12
C SER A 167 1.18 -7.66 3.68
N ILE A 168 -0.13 -7.51 3.95
CA ILE A 168 -1.15 -8.48 3.51
C ILE A 168 -1.26 -8.50 1.99
N CYS A 169 -1.30 -7.33 1.34
CA CYS A 169 -1.40 -7.25 -0.12
C CYS A 169 -0.16 -7.84 -0.81
N PHE A 170 1.04 -7.55 -0.32
CA PHE A 170 2.28 -8.08 -0.90
C PHE A 170 2.40 -9.60 -0.72
N LEU A 171 1.90 -10.18 0.38
CA LEU A 171 1.76 -11.63 0.49
C LEU A 171 0.73 -12.17 -0.52
N GLY A 172 -0.35 -11.43 -0.75
CA GLY A 172 -1.34 -11.77 -1.76
C GLY A 172 -0.75 -11.88 -3.17
N PHE A 173 0.22 -11.03 -3.53
CA PHE A 173 0.91 -11.07 -4.84
C PHE A 173 1.65 -12.39 -5.08
N PHE A 174 2.15 -13.05 -4.02
CA PHE A 174 2.84 -14.34 -4.13
C PHE A 174 1.86 -15.50 -4.18
N ILE A 175 0.75 -15.40 -3.40
CA ILE A 175 -0.23 -16.47 -3.27
C ILE A 175 -1.14 -16.51 -4.50
N PHE A 176 -1.47 -15.34 -5.03
CA PHE A 176 -2.38 -15.19 -6.17
C PHE A 176 -1.80 -14.18 -7.17
N PRO A 177 -0.74 -14.54 -7.91
CA PRO A 177 -0.13 -13.64 -8.88
C PRO A 177 -1.10 -13.28 -10.01
N ALA A 178 -1.38 -11.98 -10.16
CA ALA A 178 -2.19 -11.42 -11.22
C ALA A 178 -1.43 -10.29 -11.93
N ALA A 179 -1.35 -10.38 -13.25
CA ALA A 179 -0.53 -9.48 -14.07
C ALA A 179 -1.06 -8.04 -14.10
N SER A 180 -2.36 -7.86 -14.09
CA SER A 180 -3.11 -6.61 -14.25
C SER A 180 -3.81 -6.52 -15.61
N PRO A 181 -5.02 -5.91 -15.67
CA PRO A 181 -5.80 -5.75 -16.90
C PRO A 181 -5.00 -5.16 -18.07
N ARG A 182 -4.13 -4.19 -17.79
CA ARG A 182 -3.32 -3.52 -18.82
C ARG A 182 -2.32 -4.42 -19.54
N PHE A 183 -1.95 -5.56 -18.96
CA PHE A 183 -1.00 -6.51 -19.57
C PHE A 183 -1.70 -7.72 -20.19
N VAL A 184 -2.97 -7.93 -19.86
CA VAL A 184 -3.72 -9.15 -20.23
C VAL A 184 -4.88 -8.86 -21.16
N LEU A 185 -5.55 -7.70 -21.00
CA LEU A 185 -6.69 -7.35 -21.82
C LEU A 185 -6.25 -6.76 -23.15
N ASP A 186 -6.40 -7.54 -24.22
CA ASP A 186 -6.18 -7.08 -25.57
C ASP A 186 -7.39 -6.27 -26.09
N GLY A 187 -7.12 -5.29 -26.96
CA GLY A 187 -8.14 -4.45 -27.56
C GLY A 187 -8.67 -3.37 -26.62
N GLY A 188 -9.82 -2.78 -27.01
CA GLY A 188 -10.43 -1.67 -26.29
C GLY A 188 -9.89 -0.31 -26.71
N ARG A 189 -10.56 0.75 -26.20
CA ARG A 189 -10.24 2.13 -26.57
C ARG A 189 -9.00 2.63 -25.84
N GLU A 190 -8.15 3.35 -26.55
CA GLU A 190 -6.99 4.01 -25.94
C GLU A 190 -7.43 5.22 -25.11
N LEU A 191 -6.82 5.37 -23.93
CA LEU A 191 -7.01 6.52 -23.05
C LEU A 191 -6.29 7.74 -23.64
N GLN A 192 -7.07 8.71 -24.10
CA GLN A 192 -6.58 10.02 -24.53
C GLN A 192 -6.61 11.01 -23.38
N GLY A 193 -5.59 11.87 -23.30
CA GLY A 193 -5.48 12.89 -22.26
C GLY A 193 -4.33 13.86 -22.55
N PHE A 194 -4.15 14.83 -21.65
CA PHE A 194 -3.20 15.93 -21.89
C PHE A 194 -1.97 15.82 -20.96
N ILE A 195 -2.04 16.40 -19.77
CA ILE A 195 -0.91 16.55 -18.86
C ILE A 195 -0.79 15.32 -17.95
N PHE A 196 -1.84 15.04 -17.15
CA PHE A 196 -1.77 13.97 -16.14
C PHE A 196 -1.72 12.59 -16.77
N ARG A 197 -2.38 12.38 -17.91
CA ARG A 197 -2.22 11.12 -18.66
C ARG A 197 -0.76 10.91 -19.11
N LYS A 198 -0.07 11.94 -19.59
CA LYS A 198 1.35 11.83 -19.98
C LYS A 198 2.26 11.58 -18.80
N ILE A 199 2.02 12.27 -17.67
CA ILE A 199 2.77 12.05 -16.43
C ILE A 199 2.59 10.59 -15.98
N MET A 200 1.36 10.08 -16.00
CA MET A 200 1.08 8.70 -15.59
C MET A 200 1.76 7.69 -16.52
N LEU A 201 1.74 7.91 -17.84
CA LEU A 201 2.47 7.05 -18.78
C LEU A 201 3.98 7.00 -18.47
N TYR A 202 4.58 8.14 -18.11
CA TYR A 202 5.99 8.18 -17.71
C TYR A 202 6.25 7.40 -16.41
N ILE A 203 5.40 7.57 -15.40
CA ILE A 203 5.50 6.84 -14.11
C ILE A 203 5.33 5.33 -14.34
N GLU A 204 4.37 4.93 -15.17
CA GLU A 204 4.09 3.55 -15.53
C GLU A 204 5.29 2.87 -16.21
N GLY A 205 5.91 3.59 -17.16
CA GLY A 205 7.06 3.05 -17.90
C GLY A 205 8.30 2.82 -17.03
N ASN A 206 8.42 3.51 -15.90
CA ASN A 206 9.63 3.48 -15.05
C ASN A 206 9.44 2.81 -13.68
N GLY A 207 8.22 2.61 -13.21
CA GLY A 207 7.97 2.26 -11.81
C GLY A 207 7.20 0.99 -11.53
N GLN A 208 6.51 0.44 -12.52
CA GLN A 208 5.63 -0.69 -12.31
C GLN A 208 6.27 -2.01 -12.71
N PHE A 209 5.96 -3.06 -11.96
CA PHE A 209 6.23 -4.44 -12.34
C PHE A 209 4.91 -5.17 -12.64
N GLN A 210 4.99 -6.21 -13.45
CA GLN A 210 3.89 -7.13 -13.68
C GLN A 210 3.71 -8.05 -12.48
N GLY A 211 2.48 -8.20 -11.96
CA GLY A 211 2.19 -9.15 -10.88
C GLY A 211 1.78 -8.55 -9.54
N GLY A 212 1.65 -7.24 -9.44
CA GLY A 212 1.18 -6.54 -8.23
C GLY A 212 -0.27 -6.08 -8.31
N SER A 213 -1.16 -6.82 -8.99
CA SER A 213 -2.54 -6.41 -9.20
C SER A 213 -3.46 -6.84 -8.05
N PHE A 214 -3.46 -8.11 -7.71
CA PHE A 214 -4.41 -8.66 -6.71
C PHE A 214 -3.73 -9.07 -5.41
N PRO A 215 -4.27 -8.63 -4.26
CA PRO A 215 -5.27 -7.56 -4.06
C PRO A 215 -4.65 -6.16 -4.20
N SER A 216 -5.45 -5.12 -4.51
CA SER A 216 -4.91 -3.77 -4.71
C SER A 216 -4.34 -3.15 -3.44
N ALA A 217 -3.01 -3.10 -3.34
CA ALA A 217 -2.30 -2.43 -2.24
C ALA A 217 -2.58 -0.93 -2.21
N HIS A 218 -2.79 -0.33 -3.37
CA HIS A 218 -3.15 1.08 -3.52
C HIS A 218 -4.53 1.38 -2.90
N CYS A 219 -5.53 0.55 -3.20
CA CYS A 219 -6.88 0.72 -2.65
C CYS A 219 -6.93 0.40 -1.15
N ALA A 220 -6.13 -0.55 -0.68
CA ALA A 220 -5.99 -0.82 0.74
C ALA A 220 -5.43 0.38 1.50
N ALA A 221 -4.34 0.99 0.98
CA ALA A 221 -3.76 2.20 1.56
C ALA A 221 -4.73 3.40 1.49
N GLY A 222 -5.40 3.62 0.36
CA GLY A 222 -6.42 4.66 0.21
C GLY A 222 -7.54 4.53 1.25
N THR A 223 -8.00 3.30 1.51
CA THR A 223 -8.98 3.02 2.55
C THR A 223 -8.48 3.42 3.94
N VAL A 224 -7.24 3.05 4.30
CA VAL A 224 -6.62 3.49 5.56
C VAL A 224 -6.58 5.02 5.65
N MET A 225 -6.20 5.72 4.56
CA MET A 225 -6.17 7.18 4.53
C MET A 225 -7.55 7.80 4.81
N ILE A 226 -8.63 7.28 4.19
CA ILE A 226 -10.00 7.74 4.43
C ILE A 226 -10.36 7.58 5.91
N PHE A 227 -10.19 6.38 6.47
CA PHE A 227 -10.59 6.09 7.84
C PHE A 227 -9.82 6.91 8.87
N LEU A 228 -8.52 7.05 8.71
CA LEU A 228 -7.69 7.78 9.67
C LEU A 228 -7.88 9.30 9.54
N SER A 229 -8.07 9.82 8.32
CA SER A 229 -8.46 11.23 8.13
C SER A 229 -9.80 11.51 8.80
N TYR A 230 -10.83 10.66 8.61
CA TYR A 230 -12.12 10.78 9.27
C TYR A 230 -12.01 10.78 10.79
N ARG A 231 -11.14 9.92 11.32
CA ARG A 231 -10.95 9.77 12.77
C ARG A 231 -10.28 10.97 13.41
N PHE A 232 -9.26 11.55 12.77
CA PHE A 232 -8.44 12.59 13.38
C PHE A 232 -8.88 14.01 13.03
N ASP A 233 -9.36 14.24 11.79
CA ASP A 233 -9.76 15.57 11.35
C ASP A 233 -10.80 15.49 10.22
N LYS A 234 -12.01 16.00 10.51
CA LYS A 234 -13.13 16.01 9.54
C LYS A 234 -12.86 16.90 8.32
N ARG A 235 -12.07 17.97 8.47
CA ARG A 235 -11.69 18.83 7.33
C ARG A 235 -10.70 18.11 6.42
N LEU A 236 -9.72 17.42 7.04
CA LEU A 236 -8.80 16.56 6.29
C LEU A 236 -9.57 15.46 5.56
N PHE A 237 -10.54 14.80 6.21
CA PHE A 237 -11.38 13.80 5.59
C PHE A 237 -12.17 14.36 4.39
N ALA A 238 -12.76 15.56 4.51
CA ALA A 238 -13.48 16.20 3.42
C ALA A 238 -12.59 16.48 2.19
N PHE A 239 -11.29 16.63 2.39
CA PHE A 239 -10.31 16.78 1.32
C PHE A 239 -9.84 15.41 0.77
N VAL A 240 -9.46 14.46 1.65
CA VAL A 240 -8.88 13.17 1.27
C VAL A 240 -9.91 12.24 0.62
N CYS A 241 -11.10 12.14 1.19
CA CYS A 241 -12.11 11.16 0.78
C CYS A 241 -12.50 11.27 -0.71
N PRO A 242 -12.92 12.44 -1.23
CA PRO A 242 -13.30 12.53 -2.64
C PRO A 242 -12.15 12.22 -3.59
N ILE A 243 -10.92 12.61 -3.27
CA ILE A 243 -9.74 12.31 -4.10
C ILE A 243 -9.49 10.80 -4.13
N ILE A 244 -9.55 10.12 -2.99
CA ILE A 244 -9.32 8.66 -2.93
C ILE A 244 -10.46 7.90 -3.61
N LEU A 245 -11.71 8.35 -3.54
CA LEU A 245 -12.80 7.71 -4.27
C LEU A 245 -12.63 7.85 -5.79
N LEU A 246 -12.23 9.03 -6.26
CA LEU A 246 -11.88 9.23 -7.69
C LEU A 246 -10.66 8.38 -8.07
N PHE A 247 -9.68 8.25 -7.18
CA PHE A 247 -8.52 7.39 -7.39
C PHE A 247 -8.93 5.91 -7.51
N PHE A 248 -9.85 5.39 -6.66
CA PHE A 248 -10.35 4.01 -6.81
C PHE A 248 -10.99 3.79 -8.19
N LEU A 249 -11.81 4.74 -8.62
CA LEU A 249 -12.38 4.70 -9.97
C LEU A 249 -11.29 4.76 -11.06
N ALA A 250 -10.27 5.61 -10.87
CA ALA A 250 -9.17 5.78 -11.80
C ALA A 250 -8.37 4.47 -12.00
N THR A 251 -8.25 3.62 -10.97
CA THR A 251 -7.53 2.35 -11.07
C THR A 251 -8.21 1.36 -12.01
N VAL A 252 -9.54 1.30 -12.03
CA VAL A 252 -10.32 0.45 -12.94
C VAL A 252 -10.42 1.08 -14.33
N TYR A 253 -10.71 2.39 -14.39
CA TYR A 253 -10.79 3.16 -15.63
C TYR A 253 -9.49 3.13 -16.43
N GLY A 254 -8.35 3.25 -15.74
CA GLY A 254 -7.02 3.20 -16.34
C GLY A 254 -6.50 1.79 -16.62
N ARG A 255 -7.29 0.75 -16.36
CA ARG A 255 -6.92 -0.67 -16.48
C ARG A 255 -5.70 -1.07 -15.63
N TYR A 256 -5.47 -0.37 -14.51
CA TYR A 256 -4.41 -0.74 -13.55
C TYR A 256 -4.83 -1.93 -12.68
N HIS A 257 -6.12 -2.01 -12.37
CA HIS A 257 -6.72 -3.06 -11.54
C HIS A 257 -8.03 -3.58 -12.13
N TYR A 258 -8.33 -4.83 -11.85
CA TYR A 258 -9.69 -5.36 -11.96
C TYR A 258 -10.55 -4.74 -10.85
N PHE A 259 -11.86 -4.73 -11.03
CA PHE A 259 -12.78 -4.27 -9.98
C PHE A 259 -12.67 -5.12 -8.71
N SER A 260 -12.47 -6.43 -8.87
CA SER A 260 -12.24 -7.38 -7.77
C SER A 260 -10.97 -7.06 -6.96
N ASP A 261 -9.90 -6.59 -7.61
CA ASP A 261 -8.67 -6.16 -6.92
C ASP A 261 -8.96 -4.98 -5.98
N VAL A 262 -9.75 -4.01 -6.48
CA VAL A 262 -10.17 -2.83 -5.73
C VAL A 262 -10.98 -3.22 -4.50
N LEU A 263 -11.98 -4.09 -4.66
CA LEU A 263 -12.80 -4.56 -3.55
C LEU A 263 -11.98 -5.31 -2.51
N ALA A 264 -11.12 -6.23 -2.94
CA ALA A 264 -10.22 -6.95 -2.05
C ALA A 264 -9.29 -6.00 -1.29
N GLY A 265 -8.73 -5.00 -1.98
CA GLY A 265 -7.92 -3.95 -1.36
C GLY A 265 -8.69 -3.15 -0.31
N ILE A 266 -9.91 -2.70 -0.62
CA ILE A 266 -10.78 -1.99 0.33
C ILE A 266 -11.03 -2.84 1.58
N LEU A 267 -11.39 -4.12 1.41
CA LEU A 267 -11.63 -5.04 2.54
C LEU A 267 -10.39 -5.23 3.40
N ILE A 268 -9.21 -5.36 2.80
CA ILE A 268 -7.93 -5.44 3.52
C ILE A 268 -7.67 -4.14 4.28
N GLY A 269 -7.88 -2.98 3.67
CA GLY A 269 -7.74 -1.68 4.33
C GLY A 269 -8.63 -1.54 5.55
N VAL A 270 -9.93 -1.89 5.43
CA VAL A 270 -10.89 -1.91 6.55
C VAL A 270 -10.43 -2.87 7.66
N ALA A 271 -10.06 -4.10 7.29
CA ALA A 271 -9.59 -5.09 8.25
C ALA A 271 -8.31 -4.62 8.98
N SER A 272 -7.39 -3.98 8.27
CA SER A 272 -6.14 -3.45 8.85
C SER A 272 -6.41 -2.34 9.86
N VAL A 273 -7.34 -1.43 9.58
CA VAL A 273 -7.77 -0.38 10.54
C VAL A 273 -8.41 -1.01 11.77
N TYR A 274 -9.31 -1.98 11.58
CA TYR A 274 -10.01 -2.65 12.67
C TYR A 274 -9.04 -3.44 13.57
N LEU A 275 -8.15 -4.25 12.98
CA LEU A 275 -7.17 -5.06 13.70
C LEU A 275 -6.17 -4.16 14.44
N SER A 276 -5.72 -3.05 13.85
CA SER A 276 -4.83 -2.10 14.52
C SER A 276 -5.45 -1.54 15.79
N GLY A 277 -6.74 -1.23 15.77
CA GLY A 277 -7.47 -0.75 16.94
C GLY A 277 -7.59 -1.78 18.07
N ARG A 278 -7.63 -3.08 17.74
CA ARG A 278 -7.65 -4.17 18.74
C ARG A 278 -6.25 -4.45 19.31
N LEU A 279 -5.26 -4.59 18.44
CA LEU A 279 -3.89 -4.91 18.85
C LEU A 279 -3.27 -3.82 19.72
N SER A 280 -3.55 -2.55 19.44
CA SER A 280 -3.06 -1.44 20.27
C SER A 280 -3.61 -1.47 21.70
N LYS A 281 -4.81 -1.98 21.92
CA LYS A 281 -5.39 -2.17 23.26
C LYS A 281 -4.68 -3.29 24.04
N HIS A 282 -4.21 -4.34 23.38
CA HIS A 282 -3.59 -5.50 24.03
C HIS A 282 -2.10 -5.33 24.32
N VAL A 283 -1.38 -4.56 23.50
CA VAL A 283 0.08 -4.35 23.66
C VAL A 283 0.40 -3.31 24.75
N GLY A 284 -0.63 -2.72 25.41
CA GLY A 284 -0.44 -1.75 26.49
C GLY A 284 0.22 -0.45 26.04
N ALA A 285 0.35 -0.24 24.74
CA ALA A 285 0.58 1.07 24.18
C ALA A 285 -0.71 1.84 24.43
N THR A 286 -0.69 2.75 25.40
CA THR A 286 -1.76 3.70 25.68
C THR A 286 -1.94 4.61 24.45
N LEU A 287 -2.55 4.07 23.41
CA LEU A 287 -3.22 4.87 22.39
C LEU A 287 -4.44 5.44 23.12
N ARG A 288 -4.22 6.44 23.98
CA ARG A 288 -5.31 7.23 24.53
C ARG A 288 -5.99 7.86 23.31
N VAL A 289 -7.13 7.28 22.97
CA VAL A 289 -8.08 7.87 22.05
C VAL A 289 -8.45 9.19 22.70
N ALA A 290 -7.99 10.31 22.12
CA ALA A 290 -8.56 11.59 22.52
C ALA A 290 -10.07 11.51 22.28
N PRO A 291 -10.92 11.81 23.29
CA PRO A 291 -12.34 11.81 23.08
C PRO A 291 -12.68 12.81 21.98
N TYR A 292 -13.67 12.47 21.17
CA TYR A 292 -14.23 13.35 20.16
C TYR A 292 -14.54 14.74 20.75
N LYS A 293 -13.91 15.78 20.20
CA LYS A 293 -14.39 17.16 20.34
C LYS A 293 -15.18 17.55 19.10
#